data_94e3cfaaeb084237e7fa2cf0b82fab28
#
_entry.id   94e3cfaaeb084237e7fa2cf0b82fab28
#
_cell.length_a   1.000
_cell.length_b   1.000
_cell.length_c   1.000
_cell.angle_alpha   90.00
_cell.angle_beta   90.00
_cell.angle_gamma   90.00
#
_symmetry.space_group_name_H-M   'P 1'
#
loop_
_entity.id
_entity.type
_entity.pdbx_description
1 polymer ?
#
loop_
_entity_poly.entity_id
_entity_poly.type
_entity_poly.pdbx_seq_one_letter_code
_entity_poly.pdbx_strand_id
1 'polypeptide(L)'
;IVSTARNQLGSRYVLGASSPGRGFDCSGLVHWVYAQHGISTPRTSGQIASAGRWISRSEARPGDIVVWSGHVGIYAGDGKVIDASSSRRVVMERSIWGSPKGFVTYR
;
A
#
# COMPACT_ATOMS: atom_id res chain seq x y z
N ILE A 1 -7.12 -2.17 -8.80
CA ILE A 1 -6.17 -1.60 -7.80
C ILE A 1 -4.82 -2.33 -7.87
N VAL A 2 -4.82 -3.64 -7.82
CA VAL A 2 -3.57 -4.40 -7.85
C VAL A 2 -2.80 -4.18 -9.14
N SER A 3 -3.46 -4.23 -10.30
CA SER A 3 -2.77 -4.02 -11.57
C SER A 3 -2.21 -2.60 -11.70
N THR A 4 -2.91 -1.60 -11.19
CA THR A 4 -2.41 -0.22 -11.14
C THR A 4 -1.14 -0.12 -10.30
N ALA A 5 -1.13 -0.79 -9.14
CA ALA A 5 0.07 -0.84 -8.30
C ALA A 5 1.21 -1.60 -8.99
N ARG A 6 0.92 -2.69 -9.68
CA ARG A 6 1.95 -3.45 -10.42
C ARG A 6 2.60 -2.64 -11.53
N ASN A 7 1.87 -1.72 -12.14
CA ASN A 7 2.43 -0.82 -13.15
C ASN A 7 3.49 0.11 -12.56
N GLN A 8 3.56 0.26 -11.25
CA GLN A 8 4.54 1.10 -10.58
C GLN A 8 5.74 0.33 -10.03
N LEU A 9 5.79 -0.99 -10.22
CA LEU A 9 6.95 -1.79 -9.79
C LEU A 9 8.24 -1.23 -10.38
N GLY A 10 9.27 -1.12 -9.55
CA GLY A 10 10.55 -0.55 -9.95
C GLY A 10 10.65 0.96 -9.78
N SER A 11 9.55 1.66 -9.49
CA SER A 11 9.60 3.08 -9.15
C SER A 11 10.42 3.29 -7.88
N ARG A 12 11.18 4.39 -7.83
CA ARG A 12 12.04 4.64 -6.67
C ARG A 12 11.24 5.07 -5.44
N TYR A 13 11.75 4.69 -4.28
CA TYR A 13 11.24 5.22 -3.02
C TYR A 13 11.72 6.66 -2.83
N VAL A 14 10.81 7.58 -2.56
CA VAL A 14 11.12 8.97 -2.24
C VAL A 14 10.18 9.42 -1.12
N LEU A 15 10.74 9.77 0.03
CA LEU A 15 9.95 10.23 1.18
C LEU A 15 9.15 11.48 0.78
N GLY A 16 7.86 11.45 1.07
CA GLY A 16 6.94 12.55 0.77
C GLY A 16 6.39 12.56 -0.65
N ALA A 17 6.84 11.65 -1.51
CA ALA A 17 6.40 11.60 -2.90
C ALA A 17 5.21 10.66 -3.11
N SER A 18 4.36 10.98 -4.09
CA SER A 18 3.15 10.22 -4.39
C SER A 18 2.76 10.33 -5.87
N SER A 19 3.73 10.27 -6.78
CA SER A 19 3.44 10.36 -8.22
C SER A 19 4.44 9.57 -9.04
N PRO A 20 4.03 9.01 -10.21
CA PRO A 20 4.89 8.14 -11.01
C PRO A 20 6.22 8.74 -11.42
N GLY A 21 6.27 9.99 -11.81
CA GLY A 21 7.53 10.60 -12.25
C GLY A 21 8.49 10.92 -11.13
N ARG A 22 7.98 11.11 -9.94
CA ARG A 22 8.74 11.54 -8.79
C ARG A 22 9.18 10.38 -7.89
N GLY A 23 8.34 9.37 -7.78
CA GLY A 23 8.51 8.24 -6.89
C GLY A 23 7.42 8.18 -5.84
N PHE A 24 7.58 7.27 -4.88
CA PHE A 24 6.56 7.04 -3.86
C PHE A 24 7.20 6.73 -2.52
N ASP A 25 6.63 7.24 -1.42
CA ASP A 25 6.79 6.58 -0.12
C ASP A 25 5.66 5.56 0.07
N CYS A 26 5.62 4.86 1.21
CA CYS A 26 4.69 3.75 1.39
C CYS A 26 3.23 4.21 1.30
N SER A 27 2.87 5.26 1.99
CA SER A 27 1.50 5.80 1.96
C SER A 27 1.22 6.55 0.67
N GLY A 28 2.24 7.13 0.04
CA GLY A 28 2.12 7.80 -1.25
C GLY A 28 1.71 6.85 -2.36
N LEU A 29 2.25 5.64 -2.35
CA LEU A 29 1.86 4.60 -3.32
C LEU A 29 0.38 4.26 -3.16
N VAL A 30 -0.06 3.97 -1.94
CA VAL A 30 -1.46 3.63 -1.66
C VAL A 30 -2.36 4.80 -2.04
N HIS A 31 -2.01 6.00 -1.62
CA HIS A 31 -2.77 7.22 -1.89
C HIS A 31 -2.96 7.44 -3.40
N TRP A 32 -1.88 7.35 -4.16
CA TRP A 32 -1.92 7.57 -5.61
C TRP A 32 -2.71 6.46 -6.31
N VAL A 33 -2.44 5.20 -6.00
CA VAL A 33 -3.12 4.06 -6.64
C VAL A 33 -4.63 4.13 -6.42
N TYR A 34 -5.06 4.37 -5.18
CA TYR A 34 -6.48 4.47 -4.86
C TYR A 34 -7.15 5.64 -5.58
N ALA A 35 -6.45 6.78 -5.68
CA ALA A 35 -6.96 7.96 -6.40
C ALA A 35 -7.25 7.65 -7.87
N GLN A 36 -6.47 6.77 -8.51
CA GLN A 36 -6.71 6.36 -9.89
C GLN A 36 -8.04 5.60 -10.05
N HIS A 37 -8.58 5.08 -8.97
CA HIS A 37 -9.86 4.36 -8.94
C HIS A 37 -10.98 5.18 -8.28
N GLY A 38 -10.78 6.47 -8.15
CA GLY A 38 -11.79 7.37 -7.57
C GLY A 38 -11.96 7.26 -6.07
N ILE A 39 -11.00 6.65 -5.38
CA ILE A 39 -11.05 6.48 -3.92
C ILE A 39 -10.05 7.42 -3.28
N SER A 40 -10.56 8.34 -2.46
CA SER A 40 -9.73 9.27 -1.71
C SER A 40 -9.28 8.63 -0.41
N THR A 41 -7.97 8.59 -0.17
CA THR A 41 -7.40 8.14 1.10
C THR A 41 -6.66 9.29 1.76
N PRO A 42 -6.49 9.25 3.10
CA PRO A 42 -5.56 10.17 3.75
C PRO A 42 -4.14 9.97 3.22
N ARG A 43 -3.23 10.86 3.58
CA ARG A 43 -1.88 10.85 3.00
C ARG A 43 -0.87 10.02 3.79
N THR A 44 -1.03 9.88 5.10
CA THR A 44 -0.06 9.17 5.94
C THR A 44 -0.51 7.75 6.25
N SER A 45 0.45 6.86 6.55
CA SER A 45 0.16 5.45 6.85
C SER A 45 -0.78 5.29 8.04
N GLY A 46 -0.57 6.05 9.12
CA GLY A 46 -1.43 5.99 10.28
C GLY A 46 -2.85 6.45 10.01
N GLN A 47 -3.00 7.50 9.22
CA GLN A 47 -4.32 8.01 8.84
C GLN A 47 -5.05 7.06 7.88
N ILE A 48 -4.33 6.43 6.96
CA ILE A 48 -4.90 5.43 6.05
C ILE A 48 -5.47 4.26 6.86
N ALA A 49 -4.73 3.79 7.85
CA ALA A 49 -5.19 2.71 8.72
C ALA A 49 -6.41 3.14 9.54
N SER A 50 -6.42 4.36 10.07
CA SER A 50 -7.52 4.87 10.92
C SER A 50 -8.80 5.10 10.13
N ALA A 51 -8.72 5.54 8.90
CA ALA A 51 -9.88 5.86 8.09
C ALA A 51 -10.50 4.63 7.42
N GLY A 52 -9.75 3.54 7.29
CA GLY A 52 -10.24 2.30 6.73
C GLY A 52 -11.00 1.46 7.75
N ARG A 53 -11.69 0.43 7.26
CA ARG A 53 -12.38 -0.53 8.13
C ARG A 53 -11.46 -1.74 8.33
N TRP A 54 -11.16 -2.07 9.58
CA TRP A 54 -10.34 -3.24 9.91
C TRP A 54 -11.08 -4.52 9.58
N ILE A 55 -10.37 -5.46 8.94
CA ILE A 55 -10.89 -6.78 8.58
C ILE A 55 -9.88 -7.84 8.97
N SER A 56 -10.33 -9.10 9.05
CA SER A 56 -9.43 -10.22 9.27
C SER A 56 -8.62 -10.52 8.02
N ARG A 57 -7.50 -11.23 8.18
CA ARG A 57 -6.69 -11.66 7.05
C ARG A 57 -7.50 -12.54 6.08
N SER A 58 -8.36 -13.40 6.61
CA SER A 58 -9.20 -14.27 5.79
C SER A 58 -10.25 -13.51 4.97
N GLU A 59 -10.64 -12.32 5.42
CA GLU A 59 -11.57 -11.45 4.70
C GLU A 59 -10.88 -10.55 3.69
N ALA A 60 -9.56 -10.42 3.76
CA ALA A 60 -8.81 -9.52 2.89
C ALA A 60 -8.87 -9.99 1.44
N ARG A 61 -9.10 -9.05 0.54
CA ARG A 61 -9.14 -9.28 -0.91
C ARG A 61 -8.00 -8.53 -1.58
N PRO A 62 -7.54 -8.99 -2.75
CA PRO A 62 -6.58 -8.20 -3.51
C PRO A 62 -7.06 -6.76 -3.69
N GLY A 63 -6.19 -5.81 -3.41
CA GLY A 63 -6.51 -4.39 -3.42
C GLY A 63 -6.76 -3.78 -2.05
N ASP A 64 -7.02 -4.60 -1.03
CA ASP A 64 -7.08 -4.11 0.36
C ASP A 64 -5.68 -3.73 0.84
N ILE A 65 -5.57 -3.22 2.04
CA ILE A 65 -4.34 -2.64 2.56
C ILE A 65 -3.80 -3.47 3.72
N VAL A 66 -2.52 -3.83 3.64
CA VAL A 66 -1.77 -4.45 4.74
C VAL A 66 -1.18 -3.32 5.59
N VAL A 67 -1.33 -3.41 6.90
CA VAL A 67 -0.89 -2.38 7.84
C VAL A 67 0.15 -2.94 8.80
N TRP A 68 1.30 -2.29 8.86
CA TRP A 68 2.31 -2.47 9.91
C TRP A 68 2.41 -1.19 10.72
N SER A 69 3.17 -1.21 11.79
CA SER A 69 3.51 0.01 12.50
C SER A 69 4.34 0.92 11.59
N GLY A 70 3.79 2.07 11.22
CA GLY A 70 4.46 3.06 10.38
C GLY A 70 4.62 2.68 8.91
N HIS A 71 3.90 1.65 8.42
CA HIS A 71 4.03 1.21 7.04
C HIS A 71 2.73 0.63 6.52
N VAL A 72 2.45 0.82 5.24
CA VAL A 72 1.29 0.26 4.55
C VAL A 72 1.70 -0.27 3.17
N GLY A 73 0.92 -1.21 2.67
CA GLY A 73 1.09 -1.73 1.31
C GLY A 73 -0.23 -2.25 0.78
N ILE A 74 -0.27 -2.55 -0.50
CA ILE A 74 -1.47 -3.06 -1.18
C ILE A 74 -1.40 -4.58 -1.22
N TYR A 75 -2.42 -5.23 -0.64
CA TYR A 75 -2.50 -6.68 -0.65
C TYR A 75 -2.71 -7.18 -2.09
N ALA A 76 -1.83 -8.06 -2.55
CA ALA A 76 -1.89 -8.58 -3.91
C ALA A 76 -2.58 -9.95 -4.00
N GLY A 77 -2.99 -10.51 -2.86
CA GLY A 77 -3.50 -11.88 -2.78
C GLY A 77 -2.37 -12.88 -2.53
N ASP A 78 -2.73 -14.10 -2.17
CA ASP A 78 -1.79 -15.22 -1.97
C ASP A 78 -0.63 -14.90 -1.02
N GLY A 79 -0.89 -14.09 0.01
CA GLY A 79 0.13 -13.71 0.99
C GLY A 79 1.17 -12.72 0.49
N LYS A 80 0.88 -12.01 -0.62
CA LYS A 80 1.79 -11.04 -1.22
C LYS A 80 1.32 -9.62 -1.02
N VAL A 81 2.27 -8.69 -1.01
CA VAL A 81 2.01 -7.26 -0.86
C VAL A 81 2.86 -6.48 -1.86
N ILE A 82 2.28 -5.39 -2.38
CA ILE A 82 3.01 -4.41 -3.20
C ILE A 82 3.19 -3.18 -2.33
N ASP A 83 4.44 -2.80 -2.10
CA ASP A 83 4.76 -1.68 -1.23
C ASP A 83 5.98 -0.90 -1.71
N ALA A 84 6.05 0.36 -1.30
CA ALA A 84 7.24 1.18 -1.52
C ALA A 84 8.17 0.96 -0.33
N SER A 85 9.26 0.24 -0.55
CA SER A 85 10.21 -0.15 0.49
C SER A 85 11.23 0.94 0.73
N SER A 86 11.31 1.46 1.97
CA SER A 86 12.33 2.45 2.33
C SER A 86 13.72 1.83 2.43
N SER A 87 13.82 0.57 2.85
CA SER A 87 15.11 -0.12 2.97
C SER A 87 15.66 -0.55 1.63
N ARG A 88 14.80 -1.00 0.71
CA ARG A 88 15.20 -1.42 -0.63
C ARG A 88 15.12 -0.32 -1.67
N ARG A 89 14.56 0.80 -1.29
CA ARG A 89 14.50 2.03 -2.09
C ARG A 89 13.68 1.90 -3.38
N VAL A 90 12.71 1.01 -3.40
CA VAL A 90 11.96 0.68 -4.62
C VAL A 90 10.55 0.18 -4.29
N VAL A 91 9.62 0.39 -5.21
CA VAL A 91 8.30 -0.27 -5.18
C VAL A 91 8.49 -1.71 -5.64
N MET A 92 8.03 -2.65 -4.84
CA MET A 92 8.23 -4.07 -5.09
C MET A 92 7.01 -4.88 -4.68
N GLU A 93 6.90 -6.07 -5.25
CA GLU A 93 5.92 -7.08 -4.83
C GLU A 93 6.69 -8.21 -4.13
N ARG A 94 6.24 -8.57 -2.93
CA ARG A 94 6.95 -9.54 -2.10
C ARG A 94 5.99 -10.22 -1.13
N SER A 95 6.44 -11.33 -0.54
CA SER A 95 5.67 -11.98 0.52
C SER A 95 5.51 -11.04 1.71
N ILE A 96 4.34 -11.08 2.35
CA ILE A 96 4.11 -10.33 3.59
C ILE A 96 5.10 -10.85 4.63
N TRP A 97 5.78 -9.93 5.30
CA TRP A 97 6.84 -10.25 6.26
C TRP A 97 6.50 -9.68 7.64
N GLY A 98 7.26 -10.08 8.65
CA GLY A 98 7.16 -9.53 9.99
C GLY A 98 5.81 -9.80 10.64
N SER A 99 5.37 -8.86 11.44
CA SER A 99 4.11 -8.93 12.18
C SER A 99 3.21 -7.76 11.83
N PRO A 100 2.45 -7.83 10.73
CA PRO A 100 1.49 -6.78 10.41
C PRO A 100 0.48 -6.60 11.55
N LYS A 101 0.05 -5.37 11.78
CA LYS A 101 -1.04 -5.08 12.70
C LYS A 101 -2.36 -5.67 12.20
N GLY A 102 -2.51 -5.80 10.89
CA GLY A 102 -3.69 -6.35 10.27
C GLY A 102 -3.95 -5.80 8.88
N PHE A 103 -5.20 -5.85 8.48
CA PHE A 103 -5.66 -5.44 7.17
C PHE A 103 -6.79 -4.43 7.31
N VAL A 104 -6.84 -3.45 6.43
CA VAL A 104 -7.97 -2.53 6.34
C VAL A 104 -8.50 -2.51 4.91
N THR A 105 -9.78 -2.20 4.78
CA THR A 105 -10.45 -2.09 3.50
C THR A 105 -11.16 -0.74 3.38
N TYR A 106 -11.24 -0.26 2.15
CA TYR A 106 -11.99 0.95 1.79
C TYR A 106 -13.23 0.62 0.94
N ARG A 107 -13.52 -0.67 0.77
CA ARG A 107 -14.74 -1.11 0.07
C ARG A 107 -15.99 -1.07 0.96
#